data_92bbfa861a853164c746a317b76f2da4
#
_entry.id   92bbfa861a853164c746a317b76f2da4
#
_cell.length_a   1.000
_cell.length_b   1.000
_cell.length_c   1.000
_cell.angle_alpha   90.00
_cell.angle_beta   90.00
_cell.angle_gamma   90.00
#
_symmetry.space_group_name_H-M   'P 1'
#
loop_
_entity.id
_entity.type
_entity.pdbx_description
1 polymer ?
#
loop_
_entity_poly.entity_id
_entity_poly.type
_entity_poly.pdbx_seq_one_letter_code
_entity_poly.pdbx_strand_id
1 'polypeptide(L)'
;MKPDTIMKHKNLLITLLAVSAFAVGCNKEQSTSEQIDKVQAETKQAAQDMKDYTFAQKAEFVEKMQGQLAELNRDLDQLAAKIESSSDAVKAEAKPKLQALRDQTAQLNKQLDDAGNATESTWDSVKGGFKKAYEASKDGFQQARQWVSDKIAP
;
A
#
# COMPACT_ATOMS: atom_id res chain seq x y z
N MET A 1 28.78 50.87 -17.20
CA MET A 1 28.09 50.96 -15.90
C MET A 1 27.25 49.73 -15.70
N LYS A 2 27.70 48.83 -14.82
CA LYS A 2 26.91 47.66 -14.31
C LYS A 2 25.82 48.17 -13.37
N PRO A 3 24.76 47.39 -13.09
CA PRO A 3 24.87 46.38 -12.05
C PRO A 3 24.14 45.04 -12.37
N ASP A 4 24.76 43.99 -12.06
CA ASP A 4 24.54 42.86 -11.18
C ASP A 4 23.10 42.62 -10.68
N THR A 5 22.46 41.61 -11.28
CA THR A 5 21.29 40.98 -10.70
C THR A 5 21.67 39.57 -10.19
N ILE A 6 21.88 39.51 -8.88
CA ILE A 6 22.16 38.34 -8.10
C ILE A 6 20.91 37.48 -8.06
N MET A 7 20.89 36.36 -8.82
CA MET A 7 19.91 35.29 -8.65
C MET A 7 20.25 34.53 -7.35
N LYS A 8 19.43 34.74 -6.35
CA LYS A 8 19.40 33.92 -5.13
C LYS A 8 18.87 32.55 -5.50
N HIS A 9 19.76 31.61 -5.73
CA HIS A 9 19.42 30.20 -5.71
C HIS A 9 19.09 29.80 -4.28
N LYS A 10 17.83 29.63 -3.97
CA LYS A 10 17.41 28.96 -2.76
C LYS A 10 17.76 27.48 -2.92
N ASN A 11 18.78 27.07 -2.20
CA ASN A 11 19.22 25.70 -2.07
C ASN A 11 18.05 24.84 -1.60
N LEU A 12 17.54 24.02 -2.51
CA LEU A 12 16.68 22.90 -2.20
C LEU A 12 17.59 21.83 -1.57
N LEU A 13 17.62 21.78 -0.24
CA LEU A 13 18.24 20.70 0.50
C LEU A 13 17.41 19.43 0.26
N ILE A 14 17.83 18.66 -0.75
CA ILE A 14 17.42 17.27 -0.92
C ILE A 14 18.09 16.51 0.23
N THR A 15 17.34 16.25 1.27
CA THR A 15 17.75 15.33 2.32
C THR A 15 17.70 13.92 1.73
N LEU A 16 18.86 13.44 1.32
CA LEU A 16 19.10 12.06 0.93
C LEU A 16 18.89 11.20 2.18
N LEU A 17 17.75 10.57 2.30
CA LEU A 17 17.51 9.56 3.31
C LEU A 17 18.33 8.33 2.95
N ALA A 18 19.40 8.13 3.70
CA ALA A 18 20.27 6.99 3.62
C ALA A 18 19.45 5.69 3.77
N VAL A 19 19.46 4.87 2.73
CA VAL A 19 19.04 3.49 2.80
C VAL A 19 20.04 2.76 3.69
N SER A 20 19.69 2.58 4.94
CA SER A 20 20.43 1.71 5.86
C SER A 20 20.29 0.29 5.40
N ALA A 21 21.37 -0.29 4.88
CA ALA A 21 21.52 -1.70 4.64
C ALA A 21 21.24 -2.46 5.94
N PHE A 22 20.14 -3.20 5.99
CA PHE A 22 19.90 -4.16 7.06
C PHE A 22 20.83 -5.34 6.88
N ALA A 23 21.88 -5.35 7.70
CA ALA A 23 22.71 -6.51 7.95
C ALA A 23 21.82 -7.66 8.43
N VAL A 24 21.99 -8.79 7.79
CA VAL A 24 21.43 -10.07 8.20
C VAL A 24 21.96 -10.40 9.60
N GLY A 25 21.08 -10.31 10.58
CA GLY A 25 21.32 -10.71 11.97
C GLY A 25 20.08 -11.44 12.48
N CYS A 26 20.21 -12.71 12.57
CA CYS A 26 19.47 -13.69 13.38
C CYS A 26 18.18 -13.27 14.10
N ASN A 27 17.08 -13.83 13.62
CA ASN A 27 16.10 -14.57 14.42
C ASN A 27 15.55 -13.88 15.67
N LYS A 28 14.49 -13.10 15.48
CA LYS A 28 13.34 -13.05 16.37
C LYS A 28 12.11 -13.09 15.48
N GLU A 29 11.34 -14.16 15.61
CA GLU A 29 9.99 -14.23 15.08
C GLU A 29 9.23 -13.02 15.64
N GLN A 30 9.09 -11.99 14.83
CA GLN A 30 8.15 -10.91 15.15
C GLN A 30 6.79 -11.56 15.19
N SER A 31 6.15 -11.53 16.36
CA SER A 31 4.85 -12.14 16.56
C SER A 31 3.89 -11.59 15.51
N THR A 32 3.03 -12.44 14.98
CA THR A 32 2.02 -12.10 13.97
C THR A 32 1.18 -10.90 14.44
N SER A 33 1.00 -10.73 15.73
CA SER A 33 0.34 -9.62 16.39
C SER A 33 1.03 -8.28 16.13
N GLU A 34 2.36 -8.19 16.29
CA GLU A 34 3.09 -6.93 16.04
C GLU A 34 3.07 -6.53 14.56
N GLN A 35 3.05 -7.50 13.65
CA GLN A 35 2.92 -7.23 12.22
C GLN A 35 1.52 -6.72 11.87
N ILE A 36 0.48 -7.23 12.52
CA ILE A 36 -0.91 -6.79 12.35
C ILE A 36 -1.08 -5.36 12.85
N ASP A 37 -0.56 -5.03 14.03
CA ASP A 37 -0.65 -3.69 14.61
C ASP A 37 0.08 -2.65 13.75
N LYS A 38 1.23 -3.01 13.19
CA LYS A 38 1.99 -2.14 12.29
C LYS A 38 1.22 -1.83 10.99
N VAL A 39 0.64 -2.85 10.38
CA VAL A 39 -0.20 -2.71 9.17
C VAL A 39 -1.46 -1.89 9.47
N GLN A 40 -2.06 -2.02 10.64
CA GLN A 40 -3.22 -1.18 11.04
C GLN A 40 -2.86 0.29 11.19
N ALA A 41 -1.71 0.59 11.80
CA ALA A 41 -1.24 1.97 11.96
C ALA A 41 -0.94 2.62 10.61
N GLU A 42 -0.22 1.93 9.73
CA GLU A 42 0.11 2.39 8.38
C GLU A 42 -1.14 2.58 7.51
N THR A 43 -2.15 1.71 7.67
CA THR A 43 -3.41 1.82 6.93
C THR A 43 -4.21 3.06 7.35
N LYS A 44 -4.30 3.35 8.65
CA LYS A 44 -5.00 4.54 9.14
C LYS A 44 -4.32 5.83 8.70
N GLN A 45 -2.99 5.85 8.68
CA GLN A 45 -2.23 7.00 8.23
C GLN A 45 -2.37 7.21 6.72
N ALA A 46 -2.26 6.14 5.93
CA ALA A 46 -2.48 6.21 4.48
C ALA A 46 -3.89 6.70 4.13
N ALA A 47 -4.90 6.26 4.88
CA ALA A 47 -6.28 6.67 4.66
C ALA A 47 -6.56 8.14 5.06
N GLN A 48 -5.85 8.67 6.06
CA GLN A 48 -5.91 10.09 6.40
C GLN A 48 -5.19 10.94 5.36
N ASP A 49 -4.00 10.53 4.94
CA ASP A 49 -3.22 11.21 3.91
C ASP A 49 -3.99 11.34 2.59
N MET A 50 -4.81 10.34 2.23
CA MET A 50 -5.63 10.38 1.01
C MET A 50 -6.68 11.49 1.00
N LYS A 51 -7.14 11.99 2.15
CA LYS A 51 -8.15 13.06 2.23
C LYS A 51 -7.61 14.40 1.81
N ASP A 52 -6.34 14.64 2.03
CA ASP A 52 -5.74 15.97 1.96
C ASP A 52 -5.22 16.33 0.56
N TYR A 53 -5.24 15.37 -0.39
CA TYR A 53 -4.82 15.64 -1.76
C TYR A 53 -5.84 16.48 -2.52
N THR A 54 -5.39 17.64 -2.99
CA THR A 54 -6.14 18.50 -3.91
C THR A 54 -6.05 17.99 -5.34
N PHE A 55 -6.88 18.51 -6.24
CA PHE A 55 -6.78 18.17 -7.68
C PHE A 55 -5.39 18.53 -8.26
N ALA A 56 -4.79 19.62 -7.82
CA ALA A 56 -3.44 19.99 -8.24
C ALA A 56 -2.37 18.96 -7.87
N GLN A 57 -2.62 18.15 -6.84
CA GLN A 57 -1.73 17.09 -6.36
C GLN A 57 -2.11 15.70 -6.88
N LYS A 58 -2.99 15.62 -7.88
CA LYS A 58 -3.47 14.36 -8.45
C LYS A 58 -2.33 13.42 -8.88
N ALA A 59 -1.31 13.96 -9.54
CA ALA A 59 -0.17 13.14 -9.99
C ALA A 59 0.61 12.53 -8.82
N GLU A 60 0.85 13.31 -7.76
CA GLU A 60 1.50 12.84 -6.54
C GLU A 60 0.68 11.77 -5.82
N PHE A 61 -0.64 11.96 -5.77
CA PHE A 61 -1.56 10.95 -5.23
C PHE A 61 -1.45 9.64 -6.00
N VAL A 62 -1.51 9.67 -7.33
CA VAL A 62 -1.42 8.48 -8.19
C VAL A 62 -0.09 7.76 -7.97
N GLU A 63 1.03 8.47 -7.98
CA GLU A 63 2.35 7.88 -7.75
C GLU A 63 2.46 7.19 -6.38
N LYS A 64 2.01 7.88 -5.32
CA LYS A 64 2.00 7.31 -3.98
C LYS A 64 1.14 6.07 -3.88
N MET A 65 -0.06 6.10 -4.47
CA MET A 65 -0.97 4.95 -4.44
C MET A 65 -0.46 3.78 -5.28
N GLN A 66 0.21 4.02 -6.39
CA GLN A 66 0.90 2.97 -7.16
C GLN A 66 1.94 2.24 -6.30
N GLY A 67 2.74 2.97 -5.52
CA GLY A 67 3.69 2.38 -4.57
C GLY A 67 2.99 1.49 -3.54
N GLN A 68 1.90 1.96 -2.95
CA GLN A 68 1.13 1.19 -1.97
C GLN A 68 0.46 -0.06 -2.56
N LEU A 69 -0.03 0.02 -3.80
CA LEU A 69 -0.59 -1.14 -4.49
C LEU A 69 0.50 -2.17 -4.85
N ALA A 70 1.70 -1.73 -5.18
CA ALA A 70 2.83 -2.62 -5.42
C ALA A 70 3.25 -3.36 -4.13
N GLU A 71 3.17 -2.71 -2.97
CA GLU A 71 3.39 -3.35 -1.67
C GLU A 71 2.29 -4.37 -1.35
N LEU A 72 1.02 -4.00 -1.56
CA LEU A 72 -0.11 -4.91 -1.36
C LEU A 72 0.00 -6.17 -2.25
N ASN A 73 0.45 -6.03 -3.50
CA ASN A 73 0.68 -7.16 -4.39
C ASN A 73 1.81 -8.07 -3.88
N ARG A 74 2.93 -7.50 -3.40
CA ARG A 74 4.03 -8.29 -2.80
C ARG A 74 3.57 -9.06 -1.57
N ASP A 75 2.79 -8.42 -0.73
CA ASP A 75 2.21 -9.04 0.45
C ASP A 75 1.28 -10.19 0.09
N LEU A 76 0.49 -10.02 -0.97
CA LEU A 76 -0.40 -11.05 -1.50
C LEU A 76 0.38 -12.25 -2.04
N ASP A 77 1.49 -12.01 -2.73
CA ASP A 77 2.36 -13.08 -3.22
C ASP A 77 3.05 -13.84 -2.07
N GLN A 78 3.47 -13.13 -1.01
CA GLN A 78 4.00 -13.77 0.19
C GLN A 78 2.96 -14.63 0.91
N LEU A 79 1.72 -14.13 1.00
CA LEU A 79 0.61 -14.88 1.58
C LEU A 79 0.31 -16.13 0.76
N ALA A 80 0.29 -16.01 -0.56
CA ALA A 80 0.11 -17.12 -1.49
C ALA A 80 1.22 -18.18 -1.33
N ALA A 81 2.48 -17.76 -1.21
CA ALA A 81 3.61 -18.67 -1.00
C ALA A 81 3.50 -19.44 0.33
N LYS A 82 3.08 -18.78 1.40
CA LYS A 82 2.82 -19.46 2.69
C LYS A 82 1.71 -20.50 2.58
N ILE A 83 0.65 -20.20 1.85
CA ILE A 83 -0.46 -21.12 1.61
C ILE A 83 0.01 -22.31 0.77
N GLU A 84 0.81 -22.09 -0.26
CA GLU A 84 1.35 -23.17 -1.10
C GLU A 84 2.25 -24.15 -0.33
N SER A 85 2.90 -23.72 0.72
CA SER A 85 3.70 -24.56 1.60
C SER A 85 2.88 -25.32 2.66
N SER A 86 1.57 -25.11 2.73
CA SER A 86 0.67 -25.72 3.70
C SER A 86 0.04 -27.04 3.21
N SER A 87 -0.86 -27.62 4.03
CA SER A 87 -1.61 -28.83 3.67
C SER A 87 -2.61 -28.57 2.52
N ASP A 88 -2.98 -29.63 1.80
CA ASP A 88 -3.93 -29.53 0.68
C ASP A 88 -5.31 -29.03 1.12
N ALA A 89 -5.73 -29.37 2.33
CA ALA A 89 -6.98 -28.85 2.91
C ALA A 89 -6.94 -27.34 3.11
N VAL A 90 -5.83 -26.80 3.61
CA VAL A 90 -5.64 -25.35 3.77
C VAL A 90 -5.57 -24.65 2.43
N LYS A 91 -4.88 -25.22 1.45
CA LYS A 91 -4.83 -24.69 0.07
C LYS A 91 -6.21 -24.58 -0.55
N ALA A 92 -7.04 -25.61 -0.40
CA ALA A 92 -8.40 -25.63 -0.93
C ALA A 92 -9.28 -24.53 -0.31
N GLU A 93 -9.20 -24.33 1.02
CA GLU A 93 -9.93 -23.27 1.72
C GLU A 93 -9.41 -21.87 1.39
N ALA A 94 -8.11 -21.72 1.16
CA ALA A 94 -7.46 -20.43 0.88
C ALA A 94 -7.70 -19.94 -0.54
N LYS A 95 -7.83 -20.84 -1.51
CA LYS A 95 -7.93 -20.49 -2.95
C LYS A 95 -8.99 -19.44 -3.26
N PRO A 96 -10.26 -19.56 -2.82
CA PRO A 96 -11.25 -18.52 -3.07
C PRO A 96 -10.93 -17.19 -2.38
N LYS A 97 -10.29 -17.19 -1.20
CA LYS A 97 -9.88 -15.99 -0.48
C LYS A 97 -8.77 -15.25 -1.22
N LEU A 98 -7.76 -15.97 -1.69
CA LEU A 98 -6.68 -15.41 -2.49
C LEU A 98 -7.22 -14.83 -3.81
N GLN A 99 -8.15 -15.52 -4.47
CA GLN A 99 -8.76 -15.02 -5.70
C GLN A 99 -9.51 -13.73 -5.45
N ALA A 100 -10.32 -13.67 -4.40
CA ALA A 100 -11.05 -12.46 -4.03
C ALA A 100 -10.11 -11.27 -3.76
N LEU A 101 -8.98 -11.49 -3.08
CA LEU A 101 -7.98 -10.44 -2.85
C LEU A 101 -7.30 -9.97 -4.13
N ARG A 102 -7.00 -10.87 -5.06
CA ARG A 102 -6.45 -10.53 -6.38
C ARG A 102 -7.44 -9.69 -7.21
N ASP A 103 -8.70 -10.08 -7.20
CA ASP A 103 -9.76 -9.35 -7.89
C ASP A 103 -9.94 -7.94 -7.31
N GLN A 104 -9.91 -7.80 -5.98
CA GLN A 104 -9.95 -6.50 -5.30
C GLN A 104 -8.74 -5.63 -5.66
N THR A 105 -7.54 -6.20 -5.70
CA THR A 105 -6.33 -5.47 -6.09
C THR A 105 -6.37 -5.04 -7.55
N ALA A 106 -6.87 -5.88 -8.44
CA ALA A 106 -7.07 -5.52 -9.85
C ALA A 106 -8.08 -4.39 -10.00
N GLN A 107 -9.16 -4.40 -9.23
CA GLN A 107 -10.14 -3.32 -9.20
C GLN A 107 -9.56 -2.02 -8.67
N LEU A 108 -8.69 -2.07 -7.65
CA LEU A 108 -7.99 -0.89 -7.14
C LEU A 108 -7.06 -0.26 -8.19
N ASN A 109 -6.34 -1.07 -8.96
CA ASN A 109 -5.52 -0.57 -10.06
C ASN A 109 -6.38 0.20 -11.08
N LYS A 110 -7.52 -0.37 -11.47
CA LYS A 110 -8.46 0.30 -12.39
C LYS A 110 -8.98 1.62 -11.80
N GLN A 111 -9.35 1.65 -10.53
CA GLN A 111 -9.80 2.89 -9.88
C GLN A 111 -8.68 3.93 -9.74
N LEU A 112 -7.43 3.49 -9.65
CA LEU A 112 -6.28 4.39 -9.65
C LEU A 112 -6.06 5.02 -11.03
N ASP A 113 -6.26 4.25 -12.10
CA ASP A 113 -6.26 4.78 -13.48
C ASP A 113 -7.38 5.81 -13.67
N ASP A 114 -8.58 5.53 -13.14
CA ASP A 114 -9.70 6.49 -13.14
C ASP A 114 -9.33 7.77 -12.37
N ALA A 115 -8.62 7.66 -11.25
CA ALA A 115 -8.12 8.81 -10.51
C ALA A 115 -7.10 9.62 -11.30
N GLY A 116 -6.22 8.97 -12.05
CA GLY A 116 -5.27 9.61 -12.97
C GLY A 116 -5.96 10.40 -14.08
N ASN A 117 -7.11 9.93 -14.53
CA ASN A 117 -7.92 10.56 -15.59
C ASN A 117 -9.01 11.51 -15.06
N ALA A 118 -9.18 11.65 -13.75
CA ALA A 118 -10.20 12.50 -13.15
C ALA A 118 -10.01 13.98 -13.53
N THR A 119 -11.13 14.67 -13.72
CA THR A 119 -11.19 16.14 -13.85
C THR A 119 -11.31 16.78 -12.47
N GLU A 120 -11.13 18.10 -12.38
CA GLU A 120 -11.30 18.81 -11.12
C GLU A 120 -12.70 18.59 -10.51
N SER A 121 -13.75 18.59 -11.35
CA SER A 121 -15.13 18.37 -10.90
C SER A 121 -15.42 16.94 -10.42
N THR A 122 -14.65 15.94 -10.85
CA THR A 122 -14.85 14.53 -10.46
C THR A 122 -13.85 14.04 -9.43
N TRP A 123 -12.79 14.82 -9.16
CA TRP A 123 -11.67 14.43 -8.31
C TRP A 123 -12.06 13.91 -6.93
N ASP A 124 -12.87 14.66 -6.20
CA ASP A 124 -13.23 14.28 -4.82
C ASP A 124 -14.07 13.00 -4.77
N SER A 125 -14.93 12.79 -5.77
CA SER A 125 -15.73 11.56 -5.88
C SER A 125 -14.85 10.36 -6.18
N VAL A 126 -13.94 10.48 -7.16
CA VAL A 126 -13.04 9.38 -7.59
C VAL A 126 -12.03 9.05 -6.49
N LYS A 127 -11.40 10.07 -5.91
CA LYS A 127 -10.49 9.92 -4.76
C LYS A 127 -11.17 9.23 -3.58
N GLY A 128 -12.40 9.66 -3.25
CA GLY A 128 -13.19 9.06 -2.18
C GLY A 128 -13.59 7.61 -2.45
N GLY A 129 -13.90 7.27 -3.70
CA GLY A 129 -14.18 5.90 -4.15
C GLY A 129 -12.94 5.00 -4.00
N PHE A 130 -11.80 5.44 -4.50
CA PHE A 130 -10.53 4.74 -4.36
C PHE A 130 -10.17 4.49 -2.89
N LYS A 131 -10.28 5.52 -2.05
CA LYS A 131 -10.01 5.39 -0.62
C LYS A 131 -10.82 4.27 0.04
N LYS A 132 -12.15 4.26 -0.17
CA LYS A 132 -13.03 3.23 0.39
C LYS A 132 -12.66 1.83 -0.07
N ALA A 133 -12.36 1.67 -1.36
CA ALA A 133 -11.95 0.40 -1.92
C ALA A 133 -10.59 -0.06 -1.39
N TYR A 134 -9.65 0.86 -1.21
CA TYR A 134 -8.35 0.59 -0.61
C TYR A 134 -8.46 0.13 0.85
N GLU A 135 -9.26 0.82 1.67
CA GLU A 135 -9.52 0.43 3.06
C GLU A 135 -10.15 -0.97 3.12
N ALA A 136 -11.17 -1.24 2.32
CA ALA A 136 -11.81 -2.55 2.25
C ALA A 136 -10.84 -3.67 1.82
N SER A 137 -9.94 -3.40 0.87
CA SER A 137 -8.93 -4.36 0.44
C SER A 137 -7.90 -4.65 1.54
N LYS A 138 -7.48 -3.64 2.28
CA LYS A 138 -6.59 -3.80 3.43
C LYS A 138 -7.23 -4.63 4.53
N ASP A 139 -8.49 -4.38 4.85
CA ASP A 139 -9.23 -5.16 5.84
C ASP A 139 -9.38 -6.62 5.41
N GLY A 140 -9.71 -6.88 4.15
CA GLY A 140 -9.78 -8.23 3.59
C GLY A 140 -8.44 -8.94 3.65
N PHE A 141 -7.35 -8.22 3.39
CA PHE A 141 -6.00 -8.75 3.47
C PHE A 141 -5.60 -9.10 4.92
N GLN A 142 -5.93 -8.26 5.91
CA GLN A 142 -5.69 -8.55 7.32
C GLN A 142 -6.45 -9.80 7.78
N GLN A 143 -7.72 -9.92 7.39
CA GLN A 143 -8.53 -11.11 7.70
C GLN A 143 -7.91 -12.38 7.09
N ALA A 144 -7.41 -12.31 5.85
CA ALA A 144 -6.76 -13.44 5.22
C ALA A 144 -5.44 -13.82 5.91
N ARG A 145 -4.63 -12.82 6.31
CA ARG A 145 -3.41 -13.04 7.11
C ARG A 145 -3.71 -13.71 8.45
N GLN A 146 -4.71 -13.20 9.16
CA GLN A 146 -5.13 -13.78 10.44
C GLN A 146 -5.57 -15.23 10.23
N TRP A 147 -6.41 -15.48 9.24
CA TRP A 147 -6.87 -16.82 8.92
C TRP A 147 -5.70 -17.77 8.60
N VAL A 148 -4.72 -17.32 7.81
CA VAL A 148 -3.50 -18.12 7.51
C VAL A 148 -2.70 -18.39 8.77
N SER A 149 -2.53 -17.39 9.64
CA SER A 149 -1.86 -17.55 10.92
C SER A 149 -2.53 -18.61 11.78
N ASP A 150 -3.86 -18.59 11.88
CA ASP A 150 -4.63 -19.52 12.69
C ASP A 150 -4.60 -20.96 12.14
N LYS A 151 -4.42 -21.12 10.84
CA LYS A 151 -4.44 -22.44 10.17
C LYS A 151 -3.08 -23.07 9.95
N ILE A 152 -2.03 -22.26 9.84
CA ILE A 152 -0.69 -22.72 9.44
C ILE A 152 0.33 -22.59 10.59
N ALA A 153 0.15 -21.61 11.49
CA ALA A 153 1.00 -21.49 12.67
C ALA A 153 0.57 -22.50 13.72
N PRO A 154 1.46 -23.35 14.21
CA PRO A 154 1.22 -24.15 15.41
C PRO A 154 1.16 -23.30 16.65
#